data_6174c4aa5ddf872dd67aa78f0502f552
#
_entry.id   6174c4aa5ddf872dd67aa78f0502f552
#
_cell.length_a   1.000
_cell.length_b   1.000
_cell.length_c   1.000
_cell.angle_alpha   90.00
_cell.angle_beta   90.00
_cell.angle_gamma   90.00
#
_symmetry.space_group_name_H-M   'P 1'
#
loop_
_entity.id
_entity.type
_entity.pdbx_description
1 polymer ?
#
loop_
_entity_poly.entity_id
_entity_poly.type
_entity_poly.pdbx_seq_one_letter_code
_entity_poly.pdbx_strand_id
1 'polypeptide(L)'
;MAVLNKALNFLIAVVNAILLIFNVSAANSATPEIDLENDYTLAWNDEFDQDKLDTSEWRQQNNEGVRKGGYWTMDMASVDGENLIIKTEYQEDGKFGPGWYTAGIRTQNEWKYGYYECRCKLAKGQGLWSAFWLTNSNVTNLTTGNAKQGAEIDVFESPFWLLGGTMKNKITSNIHYNGYELLTRYGNVGIFQLDNDPYENFNTYGVEWTEDEYIFYINGHEVGRSSFGGVSEEKEYMILSCEVDGADHEPSFGWSGNIEYNSEGKEFTSEFVVDYVRVYEPVEK
;
A
#
# COMPACT_ATOMS: atom_id res chain seq x y z
N MET A 1 15.18 5.93 -27.05
CA MET A 1 14.13 6.42 -26.14
C MET A 1 13.89 5.46 -24.96
N ALA A 2 13.57 4.19 -25.15
CA ALA A 2 13.31 3.24 -24.03
C ALA A 2 14.46 3.10 -23.03
N VAL A 3 15.72 3.06 -23.47
CA VAL A 3 16.91 2.96 -22.60
C VAL A 3 17.12 4.24 -21.80
N LEU A 4 16.86 5.41 -22.41
CA LEU A 4 16.99 6.71 -21.77
C LEU A 4 15.91 6.89 -20.67
N ASN A 5 14.68 6.43 -20.92
CA ASN A 5 13.60 6.46 -19.95
C ASN A 5 13.87 5.51 -18.77
N LYS A 6 14.42 4.31 -19.01
CA LYS A 6 14.81 3.40 -17.93
C LYS A 6 15.91 3.99 -17.06
N ALA A 7 16.91 4.65 -17.66
CA ALA A 7 17.99 5.32 -16.93
C ALA A 7 17.48 6.52 -16.11
N LEU A 8 16.52 7.28 -16.65
CA LEU A 8 15.92 8.42 -15.97
C LEU A 8 15.05 7.97 -14.79
N ASN A 9 14.22 6.93 -14.98
CA ASN A 9 13.41 6.36 -13.90
C ASN A 9 14.28 5.76 -12.80
N PHE A 10 15.39 5.11 -13.16
CA PHE A 10 16.39 4.64 -12.19
C PHE A 10 17.02 5.80 -11.41
N LEU A 11 17.38 6.90 -12.09
CA LEU A 11 17.96 8.07 -11.42
C LEU A 11 16.96 8.76 -10.49
N ILE A 12 15.70 8.85 -10.88
CA ILE A 12 14.60 9.39 -10.06
C ILE A 12 14.37 8.50 -8.84
N ALA A 13 14.33 7.18 -9.01
CA ALA A 13 14.19 6.23 -7.91
C ALA A 13 15.38 6.33 -6.93
N VAL A 14 16.61 6.46 -7.42
CA VAL A 14 17.82 6.63 -6.60
C VAL A 14 17.81 7.96 -5.86
N VAL A 15 17.40 9.06 -6.50
CA VAL A 15 17.33 10.38 -5.85
C VAL A 15 16.23 10.39 -4.79
N ASN A 16 15.06 9.82 -5.08
CA ASN A 16 13.98 9.72 -4.10
C ASN A 16 14.39 8.83 -2.91
N ALA A 17 15.05 7.72 -3.17
CA ALA A 17 15.55 6.84 -2.11
C ALA A 17 16.66 7.49 -1.26
N ILE A 18 17.51 8.34 -1.83
CA ILE A 18 18.51 9.11 -1.06
C ILE A 18 17.81 10.16 -0.18
N LEU A 19 16.77 10.80 -0.66
CA LEU A 19 15.97 11.75 0.15
C LEU A 19 15.23 11.04 1.30
N LEU A 20 14.82 9.78 1.10
CA LEU A 20 14.18 8.93 2.11
C LEU A 20 15.08 8.58 3.31
N ILE A 21 16.41 8.48 3.11
CA ILE A 21 17.35 8.08 4.17
C ILE A 21 17.45 9.14 5.30
N PHE A 22 17.08 10.38 5.04
CA PHE A 22 17.30 11.50 5.98
C PHE A 22 16.09 11.89 6.86
N ASN A 23 14.91 11.30 6.63
CA ASN A 23 13.69 11.64 7.36
C ASN A 23 12.99 10.41 7.95
N VAL A 24 13.67 9.67 8.82
CA VAL A 24 13.01 8.59 9.58
C VAL A 24 12.41 9.19 10.85
N SER A 25 11.09 9.20 10.95
CA SER A 25 10.36 9.58 12.15
C SER A 25 9.91 8.32 12.91
N ALA A 26 9.91 8.37 14.23
CA ALA A 26 9.33 7.31 15.05
C ALA A 26 7.86 7.66 15.36
N ALA A 27 6.96 6.72 15.15
CA ALA A 27 5.64 6.78 15.75
C ALA A 27 5.80 6.59 17.26
N ASN A 28 5.45 7.56 18.04
CA ASN A 28 5.58 7.46 19.50
C ASN A 28 4.40 8.13 20.21
N SER A 29 4.18 7.73 21.45
CA SER A 29 3.08 8.21 22.31
C SER A 29 3.11 9.71 22.64
N ALA A 30 4.06 10.49 22.14
CA ALA A 30 4.15 11.93 22.32
C ALA A 30 3.46 12.73 21.20
N THR A 31 3.06 12.07 20.10
CA THR A 31 2.32 12.70 19.00
C THR A 31 0.82 12.69 19.26
N PRO A 32 0.02 13.60 18.64
CA PRO A 32 -1.42 13.60 18.76
C PRO A 32 -2.04 12.24 18.41
N GLU A 33 -3.04 11.83 19.18
CA GLU A 33 -3.88 10.67 18.87
C GLU A 33 -5.13 11.13 18.13
N ILE A 34 -5.63 10.26 17.23
CA ILE A 34 -6.94 10.47 16.63
C ILE A 34 -8.04 10.14 17.63
N ASP A 35 -9.01 11.02 17.78
CA ASP A 35 -10.16 10.84 18.66
C ASP A 35 -11.36 10.28 17.90
N LEU A 36 -11.32 8.96 17.63
CA LEU A 36 -12.40 8.29 16.89
C LEU A 36 -13.73 8.30 17.65
N GLU A 37 -13.71 8.33 18.98
CA GLU A 37 -14.92 8.25 19.79
C GLU A 37 -15.74 9.54 19.74
N ASN A 38 -15.08 10.70 19.74
CA ASN A 38 -15.74 11.99 19.83
C ASN A 38 -15.88 12.71 18.49
N ASP A 39 -14.96 12.47 17.55
CA ASP A 39 -14.88 13.23 16.30
C ASP A 39 -15.40 12.47 15.08
N TYR A 40 -15.67 11.15 15.21
CA TYR A 40 -15.98 10.30 14.07
C TYR A 40 -17.15 9.34 14.35
N THR A 41 -17.79 8.89 13.26
CA THR A 41 -18.78 7.81 13.26
C THR A 41 -18.35 6.75 12.25
N LEU A 42 -18.40 5.47 12.62
CA LEU A 42 -18.13 4.36 11.71
C LEU A 42 -19.13 4.35 10.56
N ALA A 43 -18.65 4.55 9.35
CA ALA A 43 -19.47 4.61 8.13
C ALA A 43 -19.49 3.27 7.39
N TRP A 44 -18.36 2.55 7.38
CA TRP A 44 -18.21 1.24 6.75
C TRP A 44 -17.08 0.47 7.40
N ASN A 45 -17.21 -0.85 7.40
CA ASN A 45 -16.14 -1.75 7.84
C ASN A 45 -16.24 -3.12 7.18
N ASP A 46 -15.11 -3.83 7.13
CA ASP A 46 -15.03 -5.27 6.95
C ASP A 46 -14.06 -5.82 7.99
N GLU A 47 -14.58 -6.68 8.87
CA GLU A 47 -13.83 -7.33 9.95
C GLU A 47 -13.33 -8.72 9.51
N PHE A 48 -13.60 -9.13 8.27
CA PHE A 48 -13.21 -10.41 7.66
C PHE A 48 -13.59 -11.65 8.46
N ASP A 49 -14.69 -11.57 9.23
CA ASP A 49 -15.21 -12.62 10.11
C ASP A 49 -16.14 -13.63 9.40
N GLN A 50 -16.30 -13.49 8.09
CA GLN A 50 -17.09 -14.38 7.23
C GLN A 50 -16.28 -15.57 6.73
N ASP A 51 -16.99 -16.63 6.26
CA ASP A 51 -16.36 -17.84 5.71
C ASP A 51 -15.72 -17.67 4.32
N LYS A 52 -16.04 -16.57 3.63
CA LYS A 52 -15.57 -16.25 2.25
C LYS A 52 -15.47 -14.76 2.07
N LEU A 53 -14.46 -14.34 1.31
CA LEU A 53 -14.33 -12.95 0.89
C LEU A 53 -15.60 -12.49 0.16
N ASP A 54 -16.21 -11.41 0.65
CA ASP A 54 -17.41 -10.84 0.05
C ASP A 54 -17.09 -10.13 -1.27
N THR A 55 -17.42 -10.78 -2.37
CA THR A 55 -17.18 -10.23 -3.72
C THR A 55 -18.17 -9.13 -4.11
N SER A 56 -19.20 -8.85 -3.28
CA SER A 56 -20.03 -7.65 -3.45
C SER A 56 -19.37 -6.41 -2.87
N GLU A 57 -18.46 -6.57 -1.91
CA GLU A 57 -17.66 -5.49 -1.31
C GLU A 57 -16.26 -5.37 -1.94
N TRP A 58 -15.63 -6.50 -2.30
CA TRP A 58 -14.27 -6.57 -2.81
C TRP A 58 -14.20 -7.13 -4.22
N ARG A 59 -13.26 -6.62 -5.01
CA ARG A 59 -12.93 -7.14 -6.33
C ARG A 59 -11.44 -7.03 -6.62
N GLN A 60 -10.99 -7.74 -7.66
CA GLN A 60 -9.64 -7.61 -8.18
C GLN A 60 -9.31 -6.14 -8.52
N GLN A 61 -8.16 -5.68 -8.07
CA GLN A 61 -7.58 -4.43 -8.54
C GLN A 61 -6.95 -4.66 -9.93
N ASN A 62 -7.38 -3.92 -10.94
CA ASN A 62 -7.00 -4.12 -12.33
C ASN A 62 -7.45 -5.50 -12.90
N ASN A 63 -6.92 -5.86 -14.05
CA ASN A 63 -7.10 -7.19 -14.61
C ASN A 63 -6.16 -8.18 -13.91
N GLU A 64 -6.60 -9.42 -13.74
CA GLU A 64 -5.70 -10.48 -13.34
C GLU A 64 -4.61 -10.72 -14.38
N GLY A 65 -3.43 -11.15 -13.95
CA GLY A 65 -2.29 -11.43 -14.81
C GLY A 65 -0.98 -10.84 -14.30
N VAL A 66 -0.06 -10.59 -15.22
CA VAL A 66 1.27 -10.07 -14.89
C VAL A 66 1.19 -8.74 -14.14
N ARG A 67 1.84 -8.69 -12.99
CA ARG A 67 2.01 -7.51 -12.17
C ARG A 67 3.41 -7.51 -11.56
N LYS A 68 4.23 -6.53 -11.94
CA LYS A 68 5.64 -6.46 -11.50
C LYS A 68 6.38 -7.79 -11.77
N GLY A 69 7.04 -8.36 -10.78
CA GLY A 69 7.75 -9.63 -10.85
C GLY A 69 6.88 -10.88 -10.72
N GLY A 70 5.57 -10.75 -10.59
CA GLY A 70 4.66 -11.87 -10.39
C GLY A 70 3.33 -11.73 -11.13
N TYR A 71 2.34 -12.43 -10.62
CA TYR A 71 0.96 -12.39 -11.10
C TYR A 71 0.02 -12.00 -9.96
N TRP A 72 -0.93 -11.12 -10.29
CA TRP A 72 -2.08 -10.85 -9.43
C TRP A 72 -3.27 -11.68 -9.85
N THR A 73 -3.90 -12.36 -8.88
CA THR A 73 -5.16 -13.07 -9.04
C THR A 73 -5.96 -13.08 -7.75
N MET A 74 -7.29 -13.01 -7.89
CA MET A 74 -8.22 -13.09 -6.76
C MET A 74 -8.07 -14.39 -5.96
N ASP A 75 -7.59 -15.46 -6.61
CA ASP A 75 -7.38 -16.77 -5.99
C ASP A 75 -6.34 -16.73 -4.83
N MET A 76 -5.52 -15.69 -4.78
CA MET A 76 -4.52 -15.48 -3.73
C MET A 76 -5.03 -14.62 -2.56
N ALA A 77 -6.31 -14.19 -2.60
CA ALA A 77 -6.98 -13.49 -1.52
C ALA A 77 -8.09 -14.37 -0.94
N SER A 78 -8.02 -14.69 0.34
CA SER A 78 -9.01 -15.51 1.05
C SER A 78 -9.25 -14.96 2.47
N VAL A 79 -10.35 -15.37 3.10
CA VAL A 79 -10.60 -15.12 4.52
C VAL A 79 -10.59 -16.44 5.28
N ASP A 80 -10.14 -16.41 6.53
CA ASP A 80 -10.07 -17.59 7.41
C ASP A 80 -11.12 -17.57 8.53
N GLY A 81 -12.05 -16.60 8.51
CA GLY A 81 -13.07 -16.36 9.53
C GLY A 81 -12.65 -15.40 10.63
N GLU A 82 -11.41 -14.89 10.57
CA GLU A 82 -10.89 -13.87 11.48
C GLU A 82 -10.10 -12.78 10.74
N ASN A 83 -9.53 -13.12 9.56
CA ASN A 83 -8.66 -12.21 8.81
C ASN A 83 -8.81 -12.41 7.31
N LEU A 84 -8.52 -11.37 6.54
CA LEU A 84 -8.16 -11.49 5.14
C LEU A 84 -6.69 -11.90 5.02
N ILE A 85 -6.43 -12.91 4.20
CA ILE A 85 -5.09 -13.40 3.88
C ILE A 85 -4.79 -13.12 2.41
N ILE A 86 -3.81 -12.28 2.12
CA ILE A 86 -3.21 -12.16 0.78
C ILE A 86 -1.91 -12.96 0.80
N LYS A 87 -1.95 -14.15 0.22
CA LYS A 87 -0.83 -15.07 0.17
C LYS A 87 0.08 -14.79 -1.01
N THR A 88 1.39 -14.94 -0.81
CA THR A 88 2.38 -14.97 -1.89
C THR A 88 3.05 -16.32 -1.89
N GLU A 89 3.07 -16.99 -3.06
CA GLU A 89 3.73 -18.28 -3.28
C GLU A 89 4.16 -18.46 -4.73
N TYR A 90 5.11 -19.36 -4.98
CA TYR A 90 5.45 -19.80 -6.33
C TYR A 90 4.52 -20.94 -6.76
N GLN A 91 3.98 -20.88 -7.98
CA GLN A 91 3.16 -21.93 -8.57
C GLN A 91 3.79 -22.39 -9.89
N GLU A 92 4.13 -23.69 -10.00
CA GLU A 92 4.65 -24.27 -11.26
C GLU A 92 3.55 -24.36 -12.34
N ASP A 93 2.33 -24.70 -11.94
CA ASP A 93 1.17 -24.87 -12.82
C ASP A 93 0.10 -23.79 -12.55
N GLY A 94 0.54 -22.54 -12.26
CA GLY A 94 -0.39 -21.46 -11.97
C GLY A 94 -1.20 -21.01 -13.19
N LYS A 95 -2.28 -20.29 -12.94
CA LYS A 95 -3.27 -19.81 -13.93
C LYS A 95 -2.65 -19.10 -15.14
N PHE A 96 -1.54 -18.41 -14.95
CA PHE A 96 -0.83 -17.62 -15.97
C PHE A 96 0.53 -18.21 -16.33
N GLY A 97 0.83 -19.43 -15.88
CA GLY A 97 2.10 -20.13 -16.07
C GLY A 97 2.93 -20.19 -14.79
N PRO A 98 4.13 -20.81 -14.83
CA PRO A 98 5.00 -20.86 -13.68
C PRO A 98 5.43 -19.46 -13.25
N GLY A 99 5.41 -19.19 -11.94
CA GLY A 99 5.80 -17.88 -11.41
C GLY A 99 5.25 -17.60 -10.01
N TRP A 100 5.55 -16.42 -9.51
CA TRP A 100 5.08 -15.94 -8.21
C TRP A 100 3.67 -15.38 -8.32
N TYR A 101 2.78 -15.81 -7.44
CA TYR A 101 1.38 -15.41 -7.38
C TYR A 101 1.10 -14.68 -6.08
N THR A 102 0.33 -13.61 -6.16
CA THR A 102 -0.18 -12.82 -5.03
C THR A 102 -1.48 -12.11 -5.43
N ALA A 103 -1.98 -11.18 -4.64
CA ALA A 103 -3.19 -10.44 -4.97
C ALA A 103 -3.07 -8.93 -4.71
N GLY A 104 -3.91 -8.19 -5.45
CA GLY A 104 -4.31 -6.84 -5.15
C GLY A 104 -5.82 -6.75 -5.30
N ILE A 105 -6.52 -6.43 -4.21
CA ILE A 105 -7.97 -6.30 -4.17
C ILE A 105 -8.37 -4.88 -3.81
N ARG A 106 -9.56 -4.46 -4.26
CA ARG A 106 -10.09 -3.14 -3.95
C ARG A 106 -11.54 -3.18 -3.54
N THR A 107 -11.98 -2.16 -2.81
CA THR A 107 -13.39 -1.99 -2.51
C THR A 107 -14.22 -1.68 -3.77
N GLN A 108 -15.48 -2.13 -3.79
CA GLN A 108 -16.48 -1.73 -4.78
C GLN A 108 -16.95 -0.29 -4.52
N ASN A 109 -17.08 0.06 -3.24
CA ASN A 109 -17.49 1.37 -2.78
C ASN A 109 -16.33 2.36 -2.82
N GLU A 110 -16.67 3.65 -2.89
CA GLU A 110 -15.74 4.77 -2.93
C GLU A 110 -16.22 5.85 -1.94
N TRP A 111 -15.30 6.44 -1.20
CA TRP A 111 -15.58 7.49 -0.23
C TRP A 111 -14.75 8.73 -0.50
N LYS A 112 -15.10 9.83 0.12
CA LYS A 112 -14.35 11.08 0.07
C LYS A 112 -14.33 11.70 1.46
N TYR A 113 -13.13 12.11 1.91
CA TYR A 113 -12.89 12.64 3.24
C TYR A 113 -13.19 11.61 4.35
N GLY A 114 -12.78 11.90 5.58
CA GLY A 114 -12.93 11.00 6.71
C GLY A 114 -11.62 10.36 7.13
N TYR A 115 -11.74 9.34 7.98
CA TYR A 115 -10.60 8.57 8.46
C TYR A 115 -10.70 7.13 7.97
N TYR A 116 -9.61 6.64 7.41
CA TYR A 116 -9.49 5.30 6.83
C TYR A 116 -8.43 4.54 7.60
N GLU A 117 -8.75 3.35 8.06
CA GLU A 117 -7.86 2.55 8.89
C GLU A 117 -7.81 1.09 8.43
N CYS A 118 -6.61 0.53 8.41
CA CYS A 118 -6.35 -0.89 8.23
C CYS A 118 -5.51 -1.41 9.40
N ARG A 119 -5.93 -2.53 10.00
CA ARG A 119 -5.14 -3.25 11.01
C ARG A 119 -4.60 -4.52 10.40
N CYS A 120 -3.27 -4.67 10.36
CA CYS A 120 -2.65 -5.76 9.62
C CYS A 120 -1.27 -6.15 10.13
N LYS A 121 -0.82 -7.34 9.71
CA LYS A 121 0.58 -7.81 9.72
C LYS A 121 1.09 -7.87 8.28
N LEU A 122 2.29 -7.38 8.05
CA LEU A 122 2.86 -7.23 6.72
C LEU A 122 3.47 -8.53 6.20
N ALA A 123 3.49 -8.72 4.87
CA ALA A 123 4.21 -9.83 4.25
C ALA A 123 5.71 -9.68 4.45
N LYS A 124 6.36 -10.74 4.94
CA LYS A 124 7.79 -10.77 5.25
C LYS A 124 8.56 -11.43 4.13
N GLY A 125 9.56 -10.77 3.61
CA GLY A 125 10.48 -11.36 2.65
C GLY A 125 11.01 -10.38 1.62
N GLN A 126 12.23 -10.62 1.17
CA GLN A 126 12.83 -9.83 0.11
C GLN A 126 12.04 -9.99 -1.18
N GLY A 127 11.83 -8.88 -1.88
CA GLY A 127 11.03 -8.84 -3.10
C GLY A 127 9.52 -8.67 -2.86
N LEU A 128 9.08 -8.57 -1.60
CA LEU A 128 7.68 -8.30 -1.26
C LEU A 128 7.48 -6.89 -0.77
N TRP A 129 6.30 -6.33 -1.08
CA TRP A 129 5.81 -5.13 -0.41
C TRP A 129 4.29 -5.16 -0.28
N SER A 130 3.82 -5.15 0.96
CA SER A 130 2.41 -4.97 1.30
C SER A 130 2.06 -3.49 1.27
N ALA A 131 0.83 -3.17 0.88
CA ALA A 131 0.34 -1.80 0.86
C ALA A 131 -1.16 -1.71 1.19
N PHE A 132 -1.52 -0.63 1.87
CA PHE A 132 -2.87 -0.11 1.99
C PHE A 132 -2.89 1.30 1.43
N TRP A 133 -3.71 1.54 0.42
CA TRP A 133 -3.70 2.77 -0.32
C TRP A 133 -5.06 3.10 -0.93
N LEU A 134 -5.29 4.36 -1.24
CA LEU A 134 -6.51 4.86 -1.84
C LEU A 134 -6.20 5.45 -3.20
N THR A 135 -7.12 5.34 -4.15
CA THR A 135 -7.02 6.01 -5.45
C THR A 135 -8.37 6.01 -6.16
N ASN A 136 -8.42 6.65 -7.31
CA ASN A 136 -9.55 6.57 -8.24
C ASN A 136 -9.09 6.29 -9.67
N SER A 137 -10.04 5.98 -10.55
CA SER A 137 -9.74 5.67 -11.96
C SER A 137 -9.17 6.86 -12.75
N ASN A 138 -9.29 8.08 -12.22
CA ASN A 138 -8.83 9.29 -12.89
C ASN A 138 -7.32 9.49 -12.74
N VAL A 139 -6.71 9.01 -11.64
CA VAL A 139 -5.27 9.17 -11.36
C VAL A 139 -4.39 8.72 -12.53
N THR A 140 -4.76 7.64 -13.20
CA THR A 140 -3.96 7.07 -14.30
C THR A 140 -4.01 7.85 -15.60
N ASN A 141 -5.01 8.75 -15.77
CA ASN A 141 -5.32 9.39 -17.06
C ASN A 141 -5.15 10.92 -17.04
N LEU A 142 -4.81 11.50 -15.91
CA LEU A 142 -4.85 12.94 -15.74
C LEU A 142 -3.48 13.58 -15.76
N THR A 143 -3.38 14.65 -16.55
CA THR A 143 -2.24 15.56 -16.59
C THR A 143 -2.68 16.96 -16.17
N THR A 144 -3.42 17.05 -15.06
CA THR A 144 -4.04 18.32 -14.61
C THR A 144 -3.07 19.27 -13.92
N GLY A 145 -1.91 18.74 -13.49
CA GLY A 145 -0.92 19.53 -12.76
C GLY A 145 -1.19 19.63 -11.24
N ASN A 146 -2.27 19.04 -10.76
CA ASN A 146 -2.58 18.96 -9.32
C ASN A 146 -3.36 17.68 -9.00
N ALA A 147 -3.50 17.35 -7.70
CA ALA A 147 -4.12 16.13 -7.20
C ALA A 147 -5.65 16.24 -7.00
N LYS A 148 -6.27 17.40 -7.24
CA LYS A 148 -7.68 17.64 -6.90
C LYS A 148 -8.68 16.73 -7.61
N GLN A 149 -8.35 16.22 -8.80
CA GLN A 149 -9.20 15.30 -9.55
C GLN A 149 -8.91 13.83 -9.25
N GLY A 150 -8.11 13.56 -8.26
CA GLY A 150 -7.73 12.25 -7.77
C GLY A 150 -6.25 12.17 -7.46
N ALA A 151 -5.94 11.45 -6.41
CA ALA A 151 -4.59 11.14 -5.97
C ALA A 151 -4.45 9.62 -5.78
N GLU A 152 -3.23 9.14 -5.68
CA GLU A 152 -2.90 7.90 -4.99
C GLU A 152 -2.38 8.31 -3.62
N ILE A 153 -3.02 7.78 -2.59
CA ILE A 153 -2.73 8.07 -1.18
C ILE A 153 -2.23 6.76 -0.59
N ASP A 154 -0.92 6.59 -0.52
CA ASP A 154 -0.33 5.41 0.10
C ASP A 154 -0.32 5.59 1.61
N VAL A 155 -1.33 5.05 2.29
CA VAL A 155 -1.41 5.06 3.75
C VAL A 155 -0.18 4.40 4.33
N PHE A 156 0.17 3.23 3.79
CA PHE A 156 1.49 2.67 3.93
C PHE A 156 1.89 1.84 2.71
N GLU A 157 3.18 1.81 2.46
CA GLU A 157 3.88 0.81 1.65
C GLU A 157 5.01 0.20 2.49
N SER A 158 5.15 -1.11 2.44
CA SER A 158 6.14 -1.85 3.21
C SER A 158 7.09 -2.64 2.31
N PRO A 159 8.00 -1.98 1.59
CA PRO A 159 9.05 -2.68 0.89
C PRO A 159 9.98 -3.32 1.91
N PHE A 160 10.12 -4.64 1.86
CA PHE A 160 11.01 -5.34 2.79
C PHE A 160 12.48 -4.96 2.60
N TRP A 161 12.87 -4.56 1.38
CA TRP A 161 14.22 -4.19 1.01
C TRP A 161 14.23 -2.87 0.25
N LEU A 162 15.17 -1.99 0.54
CA LEU A 162 15.35 -0.73 -0.17
C LEU A 162 16.84 -0.41 -0.30
N LEU A 163 17.32 -0.16 -1.54
CA LEU A 163 18.68 0.29 -1.84
C LEU A 163 19.80 -0.50 -1.15
N GLY A 164 19.70 -1.82 -1.14
CA GLY A 164 20.72 -2.68 -0.58
C GLY A 164 20.68 -2.87 0.94
N GLY A 165 19.57 -2.44 1.59
CA GLY A 165 19.33 -2.63 3.01
C GLY A 165 17.90 -3.04 3.33
N THR A 166 17.68 -3.69 4.46
CA THR A 166 16.35 -4.06 4.90
C THR A 166 15.60 -2.85 5.47
N MET A 167 14.33 -2.71 5.08
CA MET A 167 13.38 -1.76 5.67
C MET A 167 12.73 -2.33 6.94
N LYS A 168 13.44 -3.23 7.61
CA LYS A 168 12.96 -3.92 8.78
C LYS A 168 12.32 -2.96 9.79
N ASN A 169 11.07 -3.24 10.18
CA ASN A 169 10.26 -2.43 11.07
C ASN A 169 10.00 -1.00 10.57
N LYS A 170 9.97 -0.80 9.26
CA LYS A 170 9.67 0.51 8.66
C LYS A 170 8.63 0.40 7.57
N ILE A 171 7.85 1.45 7.44
CA ILE A 171 6.96 1.66 6.30
C ILE A 171 7.21 3.04 5.68
N THR A 172 6.72 3.26 4.48
CA THR A 172 6.69 4.57 3.85
C THR A 172 5.26 5.00 3.58
N SER A 173 4.99 6.31 3.61
CA SER A 173 3.74 6.88 3.15
C SER A 173 4.02 7.92 2.07
N ASN A 174 3.16 7.96 1.04
CA ASN A 174 3.40 8.75 -0.16
C ASN A 174 2.10 9.31 -0.72
N ILE A 175 2.22 10.36 -1.55
CA ILE A 175 1.14 10.89 -2.38
C ILE A 175 1.62 10.93 -3.82
N HIS A 176 0.83 10.37 -4.76
CA HIS A 176 1.08 10.45 -6.18
C HIS A 176 -0.10 11.08 -6.93
N TYR A 177 0.20 11.76 -8.04
CA TYR A 177 -0.81 12.24 -8.98
C TYR A 177 -0.22 12.39 -10.39
N ASN A 178 -1.06 12.64 -11.41
CA ASN A 178 -0.69 12.70 -12.82
C ASN A 178 -0.24 11.37 -13.44
N GLY A 179 -0.87 10.27 -13.02
CA GLY A 179 -0.60 8.94 -13.57
C GLY A 179 0.74 8.35 -13.11
N TYR A 180 1.19 7.33 -13.84
CA TYR A 180 2.38 6.53 -13.47
C TYR A 180 3.51 6.62 -14.49
N GLU A 181 3.49 7.61 -15.38
CA GLU A 181 4.47 7.78 -16.43
C GLU A 181 5.36 9.02 -16.22
N LEU A 182 5.89 9.58 -17.31
CA LEU A 182 6.86 10.68 -17.29
C LEU A 182 6.39 11.92 -16.50
N LEU A 183 5.08 12.13 -16.40
CA LEU A 183 4.49 13.29 -15.73
C LEU A 183 4.06 13.02 -14.28
N THR A 184 4.24 11.80 -13.79
CA THR A 184 3.95 11.45 -12.40
C THR A 184 4.57 12.46 -11.45
N ARG A 185 3.79 12.89 -10.46
CA ARG A 185 4.26 13.68 -9.33
C ARG A 185 4.19 12.84 -8.08
N TYR A 186 5.24 12.90 -7.32
CA TYR A 186 5.46 12.09 -6.14
C TYR A 186 5.86 12.99 -4.98
N GLY A 187 5.16 12.88 -3.87
CA GLY A 187 5.48 13.51 -2.60
C GLY A 187 5.63 12.47 -1.52
N ASN A 188 6.84 12.30 -1.02
CA ASN A 188 7.07 11.44 0.13
C ASN A 188 6.58 12.16 1.40
N VAL A 189 5.71 11.50 2.16
CA VAL A 189 5.27 11.97 3.49
C VAL A 189 6.33 11.63 4.53
N GLY A 190 6.83 10.40 4.49
CA GLY A 190 7.90 9.99 5.39
C GLY A 190 8.25 8.50 5.29
N ILE A 191 9.34 8.13 5.97
CA ILE A 191 9.63 6.78 6.40
C ILE A 191 9.41 6.73 7.92
N PHE A 192 8.59 5.80 8.36
CA PHE A 192 8.19 5.69 9.75
C PHE A 192 8.73 4.39 10.35
N GLN A 193 9.40 4.52 11.50
CA GLN A 193 9.91 3.40 12.27
C GLN A 193 8.82 2.94 13.25
N LEU A 194 8.47 1.64 13.20
CA LEU A 194 7.58 1.02 14.16
C LEU A 194 8.37 0.53 15.39
N ASP A 195 7.73 0.55 16.55
CA ASP A 195 8.31 0.09 17.82
C ASP A 195 8.37 -1.44 17.94
N ASN A 196 7.61 -2.16 17.07
CA ASN A 196 7.56 -3.61 17.03
C ASN A 196 7.96 -4.15 15.65
N ASP A 197 8.00 -5.49 15.51
CA ASP A 197 8.15 -6.15 14.22
C ASP A 197 6.77 -6.25 13.53
N PRO A 198 6.51 -5.49 12.44
CA PRO A 198 5.21 -5.46 11.77
C PRO A 198 4.91 -6.74 10.98
N TYR A 199 5.88 -7.62 10.82
CA TYR A 199 5.71 -8.93 10.18
C TYR A 199 5.18 -9.99 11.15
N GLU A 200 5.30 -9.75 12.46
CA GLU A 200 4.88 -10.67 13.52
C GLU A 200 3.71 -10.09 14.34
N ASN A 201 3.52 -8.77 14.32
CA ASN A 201 2.54 -8.07 15.13
C ASN A 201 1.57 -7.27 14.28
N PHE A 202 0.30 -7.27 14.69
CA PHE A 202 -0.67 -6.34 14.13
C PHE A 202 -0.37 -4.90 14.54
N ASN A 203 -0.45 -4.00 13.57
CA ASN A 203 -0.45 -2.56 13.77
C ASN A 203 -1.63 -1.94 13.02
N THR A 204 -2.10 -0.79 13.46
CA THR A 204 -3.05 0.02 12.69
C THR A 204 -2.31 1.07 11.88
N TYR A 205 -2.76 1.26 10.66
CA TYR A 205 -2.27 2.28 9.75
C TYR A 205 -3.47 3.07 9.25
N GLY A 206 -3.44 4.38 9.42
CA GLY A 206 -4.58 5.21 9.06
C GLY A 206 -4.21 6.50 8.35
N VAL A 207 -5.17 7.05 7.63
CA VAL A 207 -5.13 8.38 7.05
C VAL A 207 -6.41 9.13 7.35
N GLU A 208 -6.29 10.31 7.93
CA GLU A 208 -7.35 11.31 7.97
C GLU A 208 -7.25 12.17 6.72
N TRP A 209 -8.26 12.10 5.89
CA TRP A 209 -8.36 12.87 4.67
C TRP A 209 -9.39 13.98 4.86
N THR A 210 -8.90 15.20 4.97
CA THR A 210 -9.71 16.43 5.09
C THR A 210 -9.77 17.19 3.77
N GLU A 211 -10.44 18.32 3.73
CA GLU A 211 -10.43 19.24 2.58
C GLU A 211 -9.07 19.92 2.37
N ASP A 212 -8.25 20.01 3.42
CA ASP A 212 -7.03 20.80 3.41
C ASP A 212 -5.75 19.95 3.35
N GLU A 213 -5.76 18.75 3.97
CA GLU A 213 -4.58 17.92 4.10
C GLU A 213 -4.92 16.44 4.34
N TYR A 214 -3.89 15.59 4.19
CA TYR A 214 -3.86 14.20 4.62
C TYR A 214 -3.00 14.10 5.87
N ILE A 215 -3.49 13.46 6.94
CA ILE A 215 -2.77 13.24 8.19
C ILE A 215 -2.64 11.74 8.39
N PHE A 216 -1.41 11.25 8.56
CA PHE A 216 -1.09 9.83 8.64
C PHE A 216 -0.87 9.40 10.07
N TYR A 217 -1.38 8.20 10.41
CA TYR A 217 -1.35 7.64 11.75
C TYR A 217 -0.79 6.22 11.75
N ILE A 218 -0.04 5.86 12.79
CA ILE A 218 0.36 4.50 13.12
C ILE A 218 -0.05 4.22 14.56
N ASN A 219 -0.81 3.15 14.79
CA ASN A 219 -1.34 2.79 16.11
C ASN A 219 -2.09 3.96 16.78
N GLY A 220 -2.86 4.72 15.99
CA GLY A 220 -3.63 5.88 16.46
C GLY A 220 -2.83 7.17 16.63
N HIS A 221 -1.50 7.13 16.56
CA HIS A 221 -0.63 8.30 16.72
C HIS A 221 -0.25 8.94 15.40
N GLU A 222 -0.37 10.26 15.29
CA GLU A 222 0.06 11.02 14.12
C GLU A 222 1.55 10.85 13.85
N VAL A 223 1.90 10.54 12.60
CA VAL A 223 3.29 10.37 12.17
C VAL A 223 3.71 11.33 11.06
N GLY A 224 2.77 11.89 10.29
CA GLY A 224 3.08 12.83 9.22
C GLY A 224 1.85 13.47 8.61
N ARG A 225 2.08 14.54 7.84
CA ARG A 225 1.05 15.30 7.13
C ARG A 225 1.50 15.64 5.72
N SER A 226 0.55 15.76 4.79
CA SER A 226 0.84 16.22 3.43
C SER A 226 -0.38 16.88 2.80
N SER A 227 -0.11 17.93 2.03
CA SER A 227 -1.05 18.49 1.05
C SER A 227 -0.40 18.57 -0.33
N PHE A 228 0.54 17.66 -0.60
CA PHE A 228 1.34 17.64 -1.81
C PHE A 228 0.48 17.55 -3.07
N GLY A 229 0.62 18.51 -3.94
CA GLY A 229 -0.13 18.62 -5.19
C GLY A 229 -1.57 19.10 -5.05
N GLY A 230 -2.02 19.42 -3.84
CA GLY A 230 -3.40 19.67 -3.46
C GLY A 230 -4.08 18.39 -2.97
N VAL A 231 -5.20 18.56 -2.28
CA VAL A 231 -5.98 17.43 -1.76
C VAL A 231 -6.98 16.97 -2.80
N SER A 232 -7.19 15.65 -2.93
CA SER A 232 -8.20 15.08 -3.81
C SER A 232 -9.61 15.54 -3.37
N GLU A 233 -10.40 15.98 -4.35
CA GLU A 233 -11.80 16.40 -4.17
C GLU A 233 -12.77 15.35 -4.73
N GLU A 234 -12.24 14.19 -5.17
CA GLU A 234 -12.99 13.09 -5.77
C GLU A 234 -13.09 11.91 -4.81
N LYS A 235 -14.10 11.07 -5.02
CA LYS A 235 -14.20 9.80 -4.28
C LYS A 235 -13.09 8.84 -4.72
N GLU A 236 -12.58 8.08 -3.75
CA GLU A 236 -11.53 7.08 -3.97
C GLU A 236 -11.91 5.75 -3.32
N TYR A 237 -11.47 4.65 -3.94
CA TYR A 237 -11.58 3.31 -3.39
C TYR A 237 -10.30 2.93 -2.65
N MET A 238 -10.44 2.03 -1.68
CA MET A 238 -9.32 1.47 -0.94
C MET A 238 -8.79 0.21 -1.63
N ILE A 239 -7.48 0.02 -1.54
CA ILE A 239 -6.77 -1.14 -2.08
C ILE A 239 -5.91 -1.77 -0.98
N LEU A 240 -5.98 -3.09 -0.92
CA LEU A 240 -5.05 -3.95 -0.18
C LEU A 240 -4.26 -4.75 -1.21
N SER A 241 -2.95 -4.67 -1.18
CA SER A 241 -2.12 -5.37 -2.16
C SER A 241 -0.82 -5.90 -1.57
N CYS A 242 -0.34 -6.99 -2.15
CA CYS A 242 1.03 -7.41 -2.02
C CYS A 242 1.65 -7.46 -3.43
N GLU A 243 2.82 -6.84 -3.59
CA GLU A 243 3.56 -6.85 -4.86
C GLU A 243 4.74 -7.80 -4.75
N VAL A 244 5.18 -8.33 -5.90
CA VAL A 244 6.40 -9.12 -6.03
C VAL A 244 7.37 -8.40 -6.96
N ASP A 245 8.62 -8.25 -6.52
CA ASP A 245 9.71 -7.69 -7.31
C ASP A 245 10.80 -8.71 -7.60
N GLY A 246 11.56 -8.48 -8.68
CA GLY A 246 12.84 -9.12 -8.94
C GLY A 246 12.79 -10.51 -9.55
N ALA A 247 11.61 -11.03 -9.92
CA ALA A 247 11.48 -12.24 -10.71
C ALA A 247 11.54 -11.96 -12.23
N ASP A 248 11.28 -12.96 -13.07
CA ASP A 248 11.43 -12.92 -14.53
C ASP A 248 10.77 -11.73 -15.26
N HIS A 249 9.73 -11.14 -14.68
CA HIS A 249 8.96 -10.05 -15.29
C HIS A 249 9.48 -8.65 -14.93
N GLU A 250 10.32 -8.56 -13.90
CA GLU A 250 10.93 -7.30 -13.47
C GLU A 250 12.45 -7.46 -13.34
N PRO A 251 13.23 -6.47 -13.73
CA PRO A 251 14.66 -6.50 -13.49
C PRO A 251 14.95 -6.53 -11.98
N SER A 252 16.02 -7.19 -11.59
CA SER A 252 16.48 -7.37 -10.20
C SER A 252 16.77 -6.10 -9.39
N PHE A 253 16.35 -4.95 -9.89
CA PHE A 253 16.44 -3.63 -9.27
C PHE A 253 15.08 -3.10 -8.83
N GLY A 254 14.11 -3.98 -8.57
CA GLY A 254 12.85 -3.63 -7.96
C GLY A 254 13.06 -2.92 -6.61
N TRP A 255 12.15 -2.07 -6.24
CA TRP A 255 12.30 -1.26 -5.05
C TRP A 255 12.19 -2.05 -3.73
N SER A 256 11.59 -3.25 -3.75
CA SER A 256 11.51 -4.17 -2.61
C SER A 256 12.56 -5.29 -2.63
N GLY A 257 13.50 -5.26 -3.58
CA GLY A 257 14.54 -6.27 -3.76
C GLY A 257 14.16 -7.36 -4.75
N ASN A 258 14.73 -8.55 -4.61
CA ASN A 258 14.49 -9.67 -5.50
C ASN A 258 13.99 -10.87 -4.71
N ILE A 259 12.79 -11.34 -5.03
CA ILE A 259 12.14 -12.47 -4.37
C ILE A 259 12.96 -13.77 -4.49
N GLU A 260 13.71 -13.94 -5.58
CA GLU A 260 14.56 -15.12 -5.80
C GLU A 260 15.73 -15.22 -4.83
N TYR A 261 16.02 -14.15 -4.05
CA TYR A 261 17.08 -14.16 -3.05
C TYR A 261 16.61 -14.64 -1.67
N ASN A 262 15.35 -15.04 -1.53
CA ASN A 262 14.89 -15.73 -0.34
C ASN A 262 15.53 -17.12 -0.25
N SER A 263 15.98 -17.49 0.94
CA SER A 263 16.78 -18.71 1.17
C SER A 263 16.01 -20.01 0.89
N GLU A 264 14.70 -19.96 0.90
CA GLU A 264 13.80 -21.09 0.65
C GLU A 264 13.52 -21.27 -0.85
N GLY A 265 14.01 -20.36 -1.71
CA GLY A 265 13.78 -20.43 -3.15
C GLY A 265 12.28 -20.48 -3.47
N LYS A 266 11.86 -21.40 -4.35
CA LYS A 266 10.44 -21.57 -4.75
C LYS A 266 9.50 -22.10 -3.66
N GLU A 267 10.04 -22.65 -2.57
CA GLU A 267 9.27 -23.11 -1.41
C GLU A 267 8.90 -21.92 -0.48
N PHE A 268 9.48 -20.76 -0.72
CA PHE A 268 9.16 -19.56 0.04
C PHE A 268 7.69 -19.20 -0.09
N THR A 269 7.05 -18.90 1.04
CA THR A 269 5.70 -18.35 1.12
C THR A 269 5.65 -17.21 2.11
N SER A 270 4.72 -16.28 1.89
CA SER A 270 4.47 -15.18 2.84
C SER A 270 3.03 -14.74 2.76
N GLU A 271 2.56 -14.11 3.82
CA GLU A 271 1.19 -13.65 3.94
C GLU A 271 1.14 -12.20 4.42
N PHE A 272 0.33 -11.40 3.73
CA PHE A 272 -0.16 -10.13 4.22
C PHE A 272 -1.52 -10.40 4.87
N VAL A 273 -1.58 -10.25 6.21
CA VAL A 273 -2.74 -10.62 7.03
C VAL A 273 -3.43 -9.37 7.51
N VAL A 274 -4.70 -9.20 7.15
CA VAL A 274 -5.50 -8.03 7.51
C VAL A 274 -6.64 -8.43 8.44
N ASP A 275 -6.65 -7.85 9.64
CA ASP A 275 -7.67 -8.07 10.67
C ASP A 275 -8.95 -7.31 10.33
N TYR A 276 -8.82 -6.04 9.96
CA TYR A 276 -9.96 -5.24 9.51
C TYR A 276 -9.57 -4.06 8.61
N VAL A 277 -10.55 -3.56 7.89
CA VAL A 277 -10.52 -2.24 7.25
C VAL A 277 -11.77 -1.46 7.68
N ARG A 278 -11.58 -0.19 8.08
CA ARG A 278 -12.65 0.66 8.57
C ARG A 278 -12.60 2.05 7.94
N VAL A 279 -13.78 2.61 7.68
CA VAL A 279 -13.98 3.98 7.20
C VAL A 279 -14.86 4.72 8.19
N TYR A 280 -14.41 5.89 8.60
CA TYR A 280 -15.12 6.75 9.53
C TYR A 280 -15.43 8.10 8.89
N GLU A 281 -16.62 8.62 9.11
CA GLU A 281 -17.03 9.96 8.68
C GLU A 281 -16.96 10.93 9.88
N PRO A 282 -16.54 12.20 9.68
CA PRO A 282 -16.54 13.19 10.75
C PRO A 282 -17.95 13.42 11.29
N VAL A 283 -18.08 13.57 12.60
CA VAL A 283 -19.34 13.98 13.24
C VAL A 283 -19.63 15.43 12.86
N GLU A 284 -20.82 15.70 12.30
CA GLU A 284 -21.26 17.08 12.08
C GLU A 284 -21.37 17.83 13.42
N LYS A 285 -20.60 18.91 13.57
CA LYS A 285 -20.56 19.77 14.79
C LYS A 285 -21.44 20.99 14.63
#